data_a18db76452c38e9b69de89d80f057cf2
#
_entry.id   a18db76452c38e9b69de89d80f057cf2
#
_cell.length_a   1.000
_cell.length_b   1.000
_cell.length_c   1.000
_cell.angle_alpha   90.00
_cell.angle_beta   90.00
_cell.angle_gamma   90.00
#
_symmetry.space_group_name_H-M   'P 1'
#
loop_
_entity.id
_entity.type
_entity.pdbx_description
1 polymer ?
#
loop_
_entity_poly.entity_id
_entity_poly.type
_entity_poly.pdbx_seq_one_letter_code
_entity_poly.pdbx_strand_id
1 'polypeptide(L)'
;MIGRWTRSALVAISLSAVPALGAVPDDLDDAPGTMSLQVTTDPSTIECRKLETVDPASLIFRPLRRTFNEDFDEHPLSGGRWVPHYAGGAAWPEARYWGGDGSDFKRKTSANGEQQIYVDPRYSGRAAAPLGLDPFKVKDGVLSIVASRTPPELKSVLFNNEYISGILTTQGTFAQKHGYFEIRAKLPVGHAVWPAFWMLADDGGWPPEVDVLEGRGERPGDLVMTTHWRIPSTQKIQSCGFDFSVGDASHAFHNYGVLWEEDRLVYFIDRKPVSDIKVPIGFDDPMYMIVNLAIGSKFFLGVGPVDAESPPAVAFEIDRVSAYQIEMEQARR
;
A
#
# COMPACT_ATOMS: atom_id res chain seq x y z
N MET A 1 22.53 -4.01 16.89
CA MET A 1 21.81 -4.53 18.06
C MET A 1 20.35 -4.59 17.67
N ILE A 2 19.85 -5.80 17.46
CA ILE A 2 18.49 -6.09 16.97
C ILE A 2 17.54 -5.91 18.14
N GLY A 3 16.62 -4.94 18.05
CA GLY A 3 15.55 -4.76 19.04
C GLY A 3 14.66 -6.00 19.09
N ARG A 4 14.45 -6.56 20.27
CA ARG A 4 13.53 -7.66 20.51
C ARG A 4 12.10 -7.18 20.24
N TRP A 5 11.47 -7.74 19.21
CA TRP A 5 10.04 -7.66 19.01
C TRP A 5 9.32 -8.45 20.09
N THR A 6 8.49 -7.79 20.86
CA THR A 6 7.58 -8.49 21.78
C THR A 6 6.54 -9.24 20.96
N ARG A 7 6.32 -10.51 21.26
CA ARG A 7 5.30 -11.35 20.63
C ARG A 7 3.93 -10.76 20.91
N SER A 8 3.33 -10.12 19.90
CA SER A 8 1.92 -9.73 19.95
C SER A 8 1.05 -10.97 19.71
N ALA A 9 0.07 -11.18 20.55
CA ALA A 9 -0.87 -12.29 20.43
C ALA A 9 -1.77 -12.02 19.20
N LEU A 10 -1.88 -13.01 18.30
CA LEU A 10 -2.88 -13.04 17.24
C LEU A 10 -4.27 -13.07 17.88
N VAL A 11 -5.07 -12.04 17.65
CA VAL A 11 -6.49 -12.04 17.95
C VAL A 11 -7.24 -12.20 16.64
N ALA A 12 -7.89 -13.34 16.46
CA ALA A 12 -8.81 -13.55 15.34
C ALA A 12 -10.07 -12.69 15.59
N ILE A 13 -10.33 -11.72 14.71
CA ILE A 13 -11.60 -10.99 14.73
C ILE A 13 -12.59 -11.76 13.87
N SER A 14 -13.47 -12.53 14.51
CA SER A 14 -14.64 -13.07 13.81
C SER A 14 -15.59 -11.90 13.52
N LEU A 15 -15.79 -11.59 12.25
CA LEU A 15 -16.78 -10.63 11.76
C LEU A 15 -18.19 -11.25 11.90
N SER A 16 -18.67 -11.39 13.14
CA SER A 16 -20.09 -11.61 13.36
C SER A 16 -20.83 -10.30 13.10
N ALA A 17 -21.96 -10.38 12.40
CA ALA A 17 -22.77 -9.25 11.99
C ALA A 17 -23.17 -8.37 13.19
N VAL A 18 -22.51 -7.23 13.32
CA VAL A 18 -22.92 -6.13 14.19
C VAL A 18 -23.76 -5.17 13.33
N PRO A 19 -24.86 -4.60 13.84
CA PRO A 19 -25.67 -3.68 13.04
C PRO A 19 -24.84 -2.50 12.55
N ALA A 20 -25.06 -2.12 11.29
CA ALA A 20 -24.31 -1.12 10.54
C ALA A 20 -24.55 0.32 11.05
N LEU A 21 -23.91 0.65 12.16
CA LEU A 21 -23.74 2.03 12.63
C LEU A 21 -22.24 2.29 12.72
N GLY A 22 -21.73 3.10 11.80
CA GLY A 22 -20.32 3.49 11.75
C GLY A 22 -19.49 2.89 10.61
N ALA A 23 -20.10 2.25 9.62
CA ALA A 23 -19.41 1.84 8.40
C ALA A 23 -19.39 2.99 7.38
N VAL A 24 -18.29 3.15 6.64
CA VAL A 24 -18.26 3.98 5.43
C VAL A 24 -19.18 3.34 4.40
N PRO A 25 -20.14 4.06 3.76
CA PRO A 25 -21.07 3.47 2.80
C PRO A 25 -20.37 2.78 1.63
N ASP A 26 -20.96 1.71 1.11
CA ASP A 26 -20.43 0.98 -0.05
C ASP A 26 -20.42 1.84 -1.33
N ASP A 27 -21.29 2.84 -1.39
CA ASP A 27 -21.52 3.77 -2.51
C ASP A 27 -21.04 5.19 -2.21
N LEU A 28 -19.79 5.35 -1.74
CA LEU A 28 -19.15 6.67 -1.60
C LEU A 28 -19.23 7.51 -2.89
N ASP A 29 -19.54 6.88 -4.02
CA ASP A 29 -19.54 7.49 -5.33
C ASP A 29 -20.86 8.20 -5.69
N ASP A 30 -21.99 7.87 -5.05
CA ASP A 30 -23.34 8.35 -5.42
C ASP A 30 -23.99 9.31 -4.42
N ALA A 31 -23.41 9.53 -3.24
CA ALA A 31 -23.97 10.45 -2.27
C ALA A 31 -23.36 11.85 -2.38
N PRO A 32 -24.13 12.91 -2.62
CA PRO A 32 -23.65 14.27 -2.46
C PRO A 32 -23.42 14.54 -0.97
N GLY A 33 -22.17 14.46 -0.59
CA GLY A 33 -21.67 14.79 0.77
C GLY A 33 -21.89 13.68 1.76
N THR A 34 -20.80 13.00 2.18
CA THR A 34 -20.77 12.50 3.54
C THR A 34 -19.66 11.52 3.88
N MET A 35 -19.08 11.71 4.94
CA MET A 35 -18.58 10.94 6.07
C MET A 35 -17.07 10.89 6.18
N SER A 36 -16.52 11.67 7.08
CA SER A 36 -15.25 11.38 7.71
C SER A 36 -15.46 10.99 9.16
N LEU A 37 -14.63 10.11 9.67
CA LEU A 37 -14.65 9.64 11.03
C LEU A 37 -13.60 10.37 11.87
N GLN A 38 -13.98 11.07 12.95
CA GLN A 38 -13.06 11.56 13.97
C GLN A 38 -13.21 10.74 15.27
N VAL A 39 -12.10 10.29 15.82
CA VAL A 39 -12.04 9.72 17.18
C VAL A 39 -11.38 10.75 18.08
N THR A 40 -11.97 11.19 19.16
CA THR A 40 -11.38 12.15 20.10
C THR A 40 -10.50 11.45 21.12
N THR A 41 -9.21 11.79 21.20
CA THR A 41 -8.27 11.31 22.23
C THR A 41 -7.32 12.42 22.70
N ASP A 42 -6.74 12.25 23.90
CA ASP A 42 -5.79 13.15 24.56
C ASP A 42 -4.48 13.30 23.78
N PRO A 43 -3.96 14.54 23.56
CA PRO A 43 -2.85 14.82 22.66
C PRO A 43 -1.43 14.50 23.16
N SER A 44 -1.22 13.91 24.33
CA SER A 44 0.10 13.95 24.99
C SER A 44 1.09 12.82 24.70
N THR A 45 0.70 11.74 24.02
CA THR A 45 1.59 10.61 23.71
C THR A 45 1.34 10.06 22.31
N ILE A 46 2.43 9.68 21.60
CA ILE A 46 2.32 8.83 20.40
C ILE A 46 2.00 7.43 20.91
N GLU A 47 0.75 7.07 20.88
CA GLU A 47 0.25 5.78 21.34
C GLU A 47 -0.14 4.92 20.13
N CYS A 48 0.52 3.77 19.98
CA CYS A 48 0.11 2.73 19.07
C CYS A 48 -1.06 1.98 19.67
N ARG A 49 -2.24 2.09 19.09
CA ARG A 49 -3.42 1.48 19.65
C ARG A 49 -4.20 0.67 18.62
N LYS A 50 -4.34 -0.64 18.89
CA LYS A 50 -5.32 -1.47 18.21
C LYS A 50 -6.67 -1.26 18.84
N LEU A 51 -7.67 -0.86 18.05
CA LEU A 51 -9.02 -0.66 18.54
C LEU A 51 -9.68 -2.04 18.77
N GLU A 52 -10.06 -2.34 19.98
CA GLU A 52 -10.84 -3.56 20.30
C GLU A 52 -12.31 -3.37 19.97
N THR A 53 -12.82 -2.18 20.21
CA THR A 53 -14.16 -1.74 19.83
C THR A 53 -14.14 -0.24 19.58
N VAL A 54 -14.74 0.21 18.48
CA VAL A 54 -14.96 1.63 18.22
C VAL A 54 -16.34 1.98 18.77
N ASP A 55 -16.42 2.92 19.71
CA ASP A 55 -17.71 3.53 20.06
C ASP A 55 -18.19 4.37 18.87
N PRO A 56 -19.27 3.99 18.19
CA PRO A 56 -19.76 4.76 17.04
C PRO A 56 -20.10 6.21 17.38
N ALA A 57 -20.43 6.51 18.65
CA ALA A 57 -20.70 7.86 19.12
C ALA A 57 -19.44 8.75 19.19
N SER A 58 -18.24 8.13 19.19
CA SER A 58 -16.96 8.86 19.14
C SER A 58 -16.53 9.28 17.74
N LEU A 59 -17.30 8.91 16.72
CA LEU A 59 -16.97 9.14 15.32
C LEU A 59 -17.70 10.38 14.82
N ILE A 60 -16.95 11.42 14.46
CA ILE A 60 -17.49 12.62 13.82
C ILE A 60 -17.35 12.46 12.31
N PHE A 61 -18.48 12.59 11.62
CA PHE A 61 -18.52 12.42 10.16
C PHE A 61 -18.34 13.77 9.46
N ARG A 62 -17.34 13.88 8.61
CA ARG A 62 -17.11 15.03 7.74
C ARG A 62 -17.33 14.63 6.28
N PRO A 63 -17.84 15.54 5.44
CA PRO A 63 -17.94 15.26 4.02
C PRO A 63 -16.58 14.95 3.40
N LEU A 64 -16.54 13.97 2.51
CA LEU A 64 -15.37 13.60 1.73
C LEU A 64 -15.63 13.92 0.26
N ARG A 65 -14.70 14.60 -0.39
CA ARG A 65 -14.72 14.87 -1.83
C ARG A 65 -13.64 14.03 -2.51
N ARG A 66 -14.04 13.18 -3.43
CA ARG A 66 -13.09 12.35 -4.18
C ARG A 66 -12.12 13.21 -4.99
N THR A 67 -10.84 12.96 -4.86
CA THR A 67 -9.73 13.68 -5.50
C THR A 67 -8.96 12.80 -6.46
N PHE A 68 -8.96 11.49 -6.25
CA PHE A 68 -8.38 10.48 -7.13
C PHE A 68 -9.31 9.28 -7.23
N ASN A 69 -9.45 8.74 -8.44
CA ASN A 69 -10.14 7.48 -8.69
C ASN A 69 -9.47 6.75 -9.84
N GLU A 70 -9.21 5.48 -9.62
CA GLU A 70 -8.75 4.54 -10.65
C GLU A 70 -9.53 3.24 -10.49
N ASP A 71 -10.38 2.94 -11.44
CA ASP A 71 -11.26 1.77 -11.52
C ASP A 71 -10.83 0.78 -12.61
N PHE A 72 -9.65 1.01 -13.19
CA PHE A 72 -8.97 0.12 -14.13
C PHE A 72 -9.83 -0.29 -15.35
N ASP A 73 -10.64 0.61 -15.87
CA ASP A 73 -11.35 0.40 -17.14
C ASP A 73 -10.38 0.26 -18.32
N GLU A 74 -9.17 0.84 -18.18
CA GLU A 74 -8.09 0.77 -19.16
C GLU A 74 -6.78 0.28 -18.51
N HIS A 75 -5.79 -0.02 -19.35
CA HIS A 75 -4.44 -0.35 -18.89
C HIS A 75 -3.87 0.80 -18.03
N PRO A 76 -3.31 0.54 -16.83
CA PRO A 76 -2.96 1.59 -15.86
C PRO A 76 -1.95 2.61 -16.39
N LEU A 77 -1.14 2.26 -17.39
CA LEU A 77 -0.17 3.16 -17.99
C LEU A 77 -0.74 4.02 -19.13
N SER A 78 -2.01 3.82 -19.54
CA SER A 78 -2.62 4.57 -20.65
C SER A 78 -2.94 6.01 -20.25
N GLY A 79 -3.41 6.26 -19.03
CA GLY A 79 -3.91 7.55 -18.57
C GLY A 79 -2.84 8.50 -18.00
N GLY A 80 -1.58 8.08 -17.90
CA GLY A 80 -0.49 8.88 -17.34
C GLY A 80 -0.61 9.16 -15.83
N ARG A 81 -1.51 8.48 -15.13
CA ARG A 81 -1.70 8.62 -13.66
C ARG A 81 -0.70 7.79 -12.87
N TRP A 82 -0.23 6.70 -13.45
CA TRP A 82 0.65 5.75 -12.80
C TRP A 82 2.03 5.69 -13.44
N VAL A 83 3.03 5.58 -12.59
CA VAL A 83 4.44 5.37 -12.95
C VAL A 83 4.82 3.95 -12.54
N PRO A 84 5.38 3.11 -13.45
CA PRO A 84 5.59 1.68 -13.22
C PRO A 84 6.94 1.34 -12.57
N HIS A 85 7.48 2.20 -11.75
CA HIS A 85 8.75 2.00 -11.03
C HIS A 85 8.82 2.92 -9.81
N TYR A 86 9.71 2.63 -8.87
CA TYR A 86 10.02 3.58 -7.81
C TYR A 86 10.53 4.87 -8.44
N ALA A 87 9.85 5.96 -8.18
CA ALA A 87 10.38 7.25 -8.50
C ALA A 87 11.51 7.55 -7.51
N GLY A 88 12.64 8.00 -7.95
CA GLY A 88 13.65 8.58 -7.06
C GLY A 88 13.35 10.05 -6.88
N GLY A 89 13.66 10.62 -5.74
CA GLY A 89 13.54 12.05 -5.52
C GLY A 89 14.20 12.88 -6.63
N ALA A 90 14.01 14.19 -6.62
CA ALA A 90 14.50 15.14 -7.64
C ALA A 90 16.00 15.02 -8.04
N ALA A 91 16.78 14.26 -7.27
CA ALA A 91 18.21 14.00 -7.51
C ALA A 91 18.49 12.91 -8.58
N TRP A 92 17.48 12.23 -9.13
CA TRP A 92 17.71 11.12 -10.07
C TRP A 92 17.38 11.52 -11.49
N PRO A 93 18.36 11.54 -12.42
CA PRO A 93 18.12 11.84 -13.83
C PRO A 93 17.15 10.85 -14.47
N GLU A 94 16.24 11.36 -15.30
CA GLU A 94 15.21 10.59 -16.03
C GLU A 94 15.75 9.37 -16.78
N ALA A 95 16.94 9.47 -17.35
CA ALA A 95 17.61 8.38 -18.08
C ALA A 95 17.88 7.12 -17.23
N ARG A 96 17.88 7.22 -15.90
CA ARG A 96 18.06 6.08 -14.99
C ARG A 96 16.78 5.29 -14.74
N TYR A 97 15.62 5.84 -15.12
CA TYR A 97 14.33 5.17 -14.94
C TYR A 97 14.16 3.95 -15.83
N TRP A 98 14.84 3.94 -16.97
CA TRP A 98 14.65 2.94 -18.01
C TRP A 98 15.77 1.90 -18.08
N GLY A 99 16.58 1.78 -17.05
CA GLY A 99 17.59 0.73 -16.93
C GLY A 99 18.86 0.93 -17.75
N GLY A 100 19.05 2.10 -18.34
CA GLY A 100 20.20 2.38 -19.22
C GLY A 100 21.58 2.36 -18.56
N ASP A 101 21.66 2.40 -17.21
CA ASP A 101 22.91 2.37 -16.46
C ASP A 101 23.16 1.03 -15.73
N GLY A 102 22.31 0.02 -15.96
CA GLY A 102 22.41 -1.28 -15.30
C GLY A 102 21.95 -1.31 -13.85
N SER A 103 21.36 -0.23 -13.33
CA SER A 103 20.87 -0.16 -11.96
C SER A 103 19.46 -0.75 -11.87
N ASP A 104 19.28 -1.74 -11.00
CA ASP A 104 17.97 -2.29 -10.65
C ASP A 104 17.32 -1.57 -9.46
N PHE A 105 17.99 -0.55 -8.92
CA PHE A 105 17.66 0.15 -7.68
C PHE A 105 16.22 0.67 -7.61
N LYS A 106 15.67 1.11 -8.75
CA LYS A 106 14.29 1.61 -8.82
C LYS A 106 13.25 0.55 -9.16
N ARG A 107 13.71 -0.68 -9.31
CA ARG A 107 12.88 -1.80 -9.74
C ARG A 107 12.69 -2.85 -8.65
N LYS A 108 13.30 -2.65 -7.48
CA LYS A 108 13.08 -3.48 -6.27
C LYS A 108 13.73 -2.85 -5.03
N THR A 109 13.33 -3.33 -3.86
CA THR A 109 13.98 -3.01 -2.57
C THR A 109 14.85 -4.18 -2.13
N SER A 110 16.07 -4.24 -2.66
CA SER A 110 17.01 -5.35 -2.40
C SER A 110 17.37 -5.52 -0.92
N ALA A 111 17.33 -4.44 -0.13
CA ALA A 111 17.59 -4.47 1.32
C ALA A 111 16.59 -5.36 2.06
N ASN A 112 15.34 -5.42 1.60
CA ASN A 112 14.28 -6.25 2.18
C ASN A 112 14.41 -7.73 1.83
N GLY A 113 15.32 -8.08 0.90
CA GLY A 113 15.48 -9.44 0.42
C GLY A 113 14.49 -9.84 -0.67
N GLU A 114 13.86 -8.86 -1.29
CA GLU A 114 12.97 -9.05 -2.44
C GLU A 114 13.71 -9.70 -3.61
N GLN A 115 13.04 -10.62 -4.29
CA GLN A 115 13.61 -11.45 -5.35
C GLN A 115 12.92 -11.27 -6.70
N GLN A 116 12.00 -10.34 -6.82
CA GLN A 116 11.45 -9.85 -8.07
C GLN A 116 12.21 -8.63 -8.58
N ILE A 117 12.01 -8.34 -9.86
CA ILE A 117 12.27 -7.04 -10.46
C ILE A 117 10.97 -6.50 -11.05
N TYR A 118 10.65 -5.23 -10.79
CA TYR A 118 9.48 -4.58 -11.36
C TYR A 118 9.76 -4.19 -12.81
N VAL A 119 8.89 -4.62 -13.71
CA VAL A 119 9.01 -4.39 -15.15
C VAL A 119 7.77 -3.67 -15.70
N ASP A 120 7.91 -3.15 -16.88
CA ASP A 120 6.84 -2.59 -17.71
C ASP A 120 7.18 -2.78 -19.19
N PRO A 121 6.24 -2.54 -20.14
CA PRO A 121 6.47 -2.79 -21.56
C PRO A 121 7.67 -2.05 -22.19
N ARG A 122 8.15 -0.97 -21.55
CA ARG A 122 9.29 -0.16 -22.04
C ARG A 122 10.60 -0.51 -21.35
N TYR A 123 10.57 -1.32 -20.29
CA TYR A 123 11.77 -1.67 -19.55
C TYR A 123 12.67 -2.62 -20.32
N SER A 124 13.95 -2.29 -20.42
CA SER A 124 14.94 -3.08 -21.18
C SER A 124 15.90 -3.88 -20.29
N GLY A 125 15.99 -3.59 -18.99
CA GLY A 125 17.06 -4.15 -18.17
C GLY A 125 18.43 -3.85 -18.77
N ARG A 126 19.23 -4.90 -19.04
CA ARG A 126 20.53 -4.81 -19.74
C ARG A 126 20.43 -5.02 -21.24
N ALA A 127 19.25 -5.24 -21.80
CA ALA A 127 19.08 -5.39 -23.24
C ALA A 127 19.17 -4.04 -23.96
N ALA A 128 19.46 -4.10 -25.26
CA ALA A 128 19.57 -2.91 -26.13
C ALA A 128 18.21 -2.27 -26.47
N ALA A 129 17.10 -2.98 -26.24
CA ALA A 129 15.75 -2.54 -26.55
C ALA A 129 14.77 -3.01 -25.46
N PRO A 130 13.59 -2.39 -25.36
CA PRO A 130 12.53 -2.81 -24.46
C PRO A 130 12.19 -4.29 -24.62
N LEU A 131 11.95 -4.97 -23.49
CA LEU A 131 11.66 -6.42 -23.47
C LEU A 131 10.18 -6.71 -23.73
N GLY A 132 9.31 -5.70 -23.70
CA GLY A 132 7.87 -5.88 -23.90
C GLY A 132 7.18 -6.65 -22.77
N LEU A 133 7.82 -6.73 -21.60
CA LEU A 133 7.28 -7.42 -20.42
C LEU A 133 6.19 -6.58 -19.79
N ASP A 134 5.01 -7.15 -19.66
CA ASP A 134 3.86 -6.45 -19.10
C ASP A 134 3.21 -7.27 -17.98
N PRO A 135 3.45 -6.90 -16.71
CA PRO A 135 2.83 -7.56 -15.56
C PRO A 135 1.40 -7.09 -15.28
N PHE A 136 0.89 -6.08 -15.99
CA PHE A 136 -0.40 -5.47 -15.75
C PHE A 136 -1.45 -6.04 -16.70
N LYS A 137 -2.44 -6.76 -16.18
CA LYS A 137 -3.54 -7.32 -16.96
C LYS A 137 -4.85 -6.74 -16.47
N VAL A 138 -5.58 -6.09 -17.36
CA VAL A 138 -6.90 -5.52 -17.06
C VAL A 138 -7.96 -6.38 -17.71
N LYS A 139 -8.97 -6.75 -16.93
CA LYS A 139 -10.15 -7.46 -17.41
C LYS A 139 -11.35 -7.10 -16.55
N ASP A 140 -12.44 -6.70 -17.21
CA ASP A 140 -13.74 -6.40 -16.58
C ASP A 140 -13.62 -5.39 -15.39
N GLY A 141 -12.82 -4.30 -15.55
CA GLY A 141 -12.58 -3.30 -14.52
C GLY A 141 -11.68 -3.76 -13.37
N VAL A 142 -10.98 -4.90 -13.52
CA VAL A 142 -10.04 -5.41 -12.50
C VAL A 142 -8.62 -5.43 -13.06
N LEU A 143 -7.71 -4.76 -12.36
CA LEU A 143 -6.28 -4.89 -12.58
C LEU A 143 -5.74 -6.13 -11.87
N SER A 144 -5.02 -6.97 -12.59
CA SER A 144 -4.16 -8.01 -12.02
C SER A 144 -2.69 -7.59 -12.18
N ILE A 145 -1.99 -7.35 -11.06
CA ILE A 145 -0.52 -7.29 -11.06
C ILE A 145 0.00 -8.72 -10.98
N VAL A 146 0.65 -9.19 -12.03
CA VAL A 146 1.09 -10.58 -12.14
C VAL A 146 2.58 -10.68 -11.83
N ALA A 147 2.93 -11.39 -10.77
CA ALA A 147 4.30 -11.85 -10.57
C ALA A 147 4.48 -13.22 -11.20
N SER A 148 5.58 -13.43 -11.93
CA SER A 148 5.90 -14.72 -12.54
C SER A 148 7.40 -15.01 -12.51
N ARG A 149 7.78 -16.29 -12.55
CA ARG A 149 9.19 -16.69 -12.62
C ARG A 149 9.86 -16.05 -13.83
N THR A 150 11.05 -15.49 -13.63
CA THR A 150 11.84 -14.93 -14.74
C THR A 150 12.24 -16.05 -15.70
N PRO A 151 11.91 -15.95 -16.99
CA PRO A 151 12.35 -16.92 -17.98
C PRO A 151 13.88 -17.04 -17.96
N PRO A 152 14.44 -18.27 -18.08
CA PRO A 152 15.88 -18.49 -17.98
C PRO A 152 16.71 -17.62 -18.93
N GLU A 153 16.22 -17.39 -20.15
CA GLU A 153 16.86 -16.58 -21.19
C GLU A 153 16.87 -15.09 -20.85
N LEU A 154 15.99 -14.61 -19.98
CA LEU A 154 15.91 -13.21 -19.54
C LEU A 154 16.65 -12.94 -18.24
N LYS A 155 17.07 -13.97 -17.49
CA LYS A 155 17.70 -13.77 -16.17
C LYS A 155 18.91 -12.84 -16.22
N SER A 156 19.80 -13.02 -17.20
CA SER A 156 21.01 -12.20 -17.28
C SER A 156 20.72 -10.72 -17.58
N VAL A 157 19.72 -10.43 -18.41
CA VAL A 157 19.32 -9.04 -18.72
C VAL A 157 18.47 -8.42 -17.61
N LEU A 158 17.83 -9.24 -16.78
CA LEU A 158 17.05 -8.82 -15.61
C LEU A 158 17.80 -9.02 -14.29
N PHE A 159 19.12 -8.86 -14.29
CA PHE A 159 19.98 -8.83 -13.10
C PHE A 159 19.88 -10.09 -12.23
N ASN A 160 19.59 -11.25 -12.81
CA ASN A 160 19.40 -12.55 -12.17
C ASN A 160 18.28 -12.59 -11.12
N ASN A 161 17.29 -11.72 -11.25
CA ASN A 161 16.11 -11.79 -10.37
C ASN A 161 15.29 -13.06 -10.65
N GLU A 162 14.76 -13.66 -9.61
CA GLU A 162 13.98 -14.92 -9.69
C GLU A 162 12.59 -14.69 -10.27
N TYR A 163 12.02 -13.48 -10.09
CA TYR A 163 10.71 -13.10 -10.57
C TYR A 163 10.73 -11.78 -11.32
N ILE A 164 9.79 -11.63 -12.23
CA ILE A 164 9.30 -10.35 -12.73
C ILE A 164 7.97 -10.05 -12.05
N SER A 165 7.69 -8.77 -11.77
CA SER A 165 6.44 -8.31 -11.15
C SER A 165 6.14 -6.87 -11.56
N GLY A 166 5.07 -6.28 -11.00
CA GLY A 166 4.64 -4.92 -11.24
C GLY A 166 4.60 -4.06 -9.98
N ILE A 167 4.88 -2.78 -10.18
CA ILE A 167 4.65 -1.68 -9.24
C ILE A 167 4.00 -0.53 -9.97
N LEU A 168 3.07 0.15 -9.33
CA LEU A 168 2.45 1.38 -9.80
C LEU A 168 2.58 2.43 -8.70
N THR A 169 3.07 3.61 -9.04
CA THR A 169 3.12 4.75 -8.12
C THR A 169 2.44 5.97 -8.72
N THR A 170 1.88 6.85 -7.87
CA THR A 170 1.35 8.13 -8.31
C THR A 170 2.36 9.27 -8.10
N GLN A 171 3.64 8.99 -7.83
CA GLN A 171 4.65 10.03 -7.65
C GLN A 171 4.79 10.90 -8.91
N GLY A 172 4.73 12.22 -8.72
CA GLY A 172 4.81 13.19 -9.81
C GLY A 172 3.51 13.35 -10.61
N THR A 173 2.46 12.56 -10.31
CA THR A 173 1.15 12.64 -10.97
C THR A 173 0.03 12.97 -9.99
N PHE A 174 0.08 12.43 -8.77
CA PHE A 174 -0.84 12.75 -7.70
C PHE A 174 -0.17 12.52 -6.34
N ALA A 175 -0.25 13.52 -5.47
CA ALA A 175 0.07 13.44 -4.06
C ALA A 175 -0.93 14.28 -3.27
N GLN A 176 -1.28 13.87 -2.07
CA GLN A 176 -2.23 14.58 -1.23
C GLN A 176 -1.81 14.53 0.23
N LYS A 177 -1.96 15.65 0.93
CA LYS A 177 -1.85 15.76 2.38
C LYS A 177 -3.24 15.69 2.97
N HIS A 178 -3.40 14.83 3.98
CA HIS A 178 -4.67 14.56 4.66
C HIS A 178 -5.76 13.97 3.74
N GLY A 179 -6.74 13.33 4.34
CA GLY A 179 -7.87 12.74 3.65
C GLY A 179 -7.96 11.23 3.85
N TYR A 180 -8.82 10.59 3.08
CA TYR A 180 -9.01 9.15 3.11
C TYR A 180 -8.44 8.52 1.85
N PHE A 181 -7.64 7.47 2.01
CA PHE A 181 -7.02 6.71 0.93
C PHE A 181 -7.44 5.26 1.05
N GLU A 182 -7.86 4.65 -0.05
CA GLU A 182 -8.43 3.31 -0.05
C GLU A 182 -8.02 2.52 -1.30
N ILE A 183 -7.73 1.24 -1.09
CA ILE A 183 -7.68 0.23 -2.15
C ILE A 183 -8.77 -0.81 -1.93
N ARG A 184 -9.45 -1.22 -3.00
CA ARG A 184 -10.32 -2.38 -3.01
C ARG A 184 -9.63 -3.52 -3.75
N ALA A 185 -9.26 -4.56 -3.02
CA ALA A 185 -8.40 -5.61 -3.54
C ALA A 185 -8.75 -6.99 -2.97
N LYS A 186 -8.36 -8.03 -3.73
CA LYS A 186 -8.39 -9.43 -3.34
C LYS A 186 -6.97 -9.95 -3.23
N LEU A 187 -6.60 -10.49 -2.05
CA LEU A 187 -5.22 -10.84 -1.74
C LEU A 187 -4.78 -12.13 -2.42
N PRO A 188 -3.56 -12.16 -2.99
CA PRO A 188 -3.00 -13.36 -3.62
C PRO A 188 -2.60 -14.42 -2.58
N VAL A 189 -2.62 -15.68 -3.03
CA VAL A 189 -2.18 -16.85 -2.25
C VAL A 189 -0.86 -17.39 -2.80
N GLY A 190 0.08 -17.67 -1.93
CA GLY A 190 1.32 -18.34 -2.29
C GLY A 190 2.46 -18.09 -1.33
N HIS A 191 3.44 -19.03 -1.32
CA HIS A 191 4.67 -18.87 -0.56
C HIS A 191 5.51 -17.71 -1.10
N ALA A 192 6.09 -16.94 -0.19
CA ALA A 192 6.91 -15.76 -0.50
C ALA A 192 6.18 -14.59 -1.19
N VAL A 193 4.85 -14.57 -1.21
CA VAL A 193 4.03 -13.56 -1.89
C VAL A 193 3.68 -12.42 -0.94
N TRP A 194 3.94 -11.15 -1.37
CA TRP A 194 3.81 -9.95 -0.54
C TRP A 194 3.16 -8.81 -1.35
N PRO A 195 1.82 -8.74 -1.40
CA PRO A 195 1.10 -7.62 -1.97
C PRO A 195 1.11 -6.43 -1.00
N ALA A 196 1.20 -5.20 -1.53
CA ALA A 196 1.18 -4.00 -0.70
C ALA A 196 0.43 -2.83 -1.37
N PHE A 197 -0.23 -2.02 -0.53
CA PHE A 197 -0.69 -0.68 -0.83
C PHE A 197 -0.24 0.27 0.28
N TRP A 198 0.55 1.27 -0.09
CA TRP A 198 1.27 2.11 0.86
C TRP A 198 1.56 3.50 0.29
N MET A 199 2.08 4.40 1.12
CA MET A 199 2.30 5.79 0.75
C MET A 199 3.65 6.29 1.27
N LEU A 200 4.30 7.15 0.48
CA LEU A 200 5.53 7.87 0.83
C LEU A 200 5.37 9.36 0.61
N ALA A 201 6.13 10.16 1.35
CA ALA A 201 6.19 11.60 1.16
C ALA A 201 6.74 11.97 -0.23
N ASP A 202 6.15 12.98 -0.86
CA ASP A 202 6.51 13.42 -2.21
C ASP A 202 7.81 14.28 -2.25
N ASP A 203 8.39 14.57 -1.10
CA ASP A 203 9.70 15.22 -0.97
C ASP A 203 10.88 14.30 -1.33
N GLY A 204 10.62 12.99 -1.46
CA GLY A 204 11.59 11.95 -1.75
C GLY A 204 12.40 11.48 -0.55
N GLY A 205 12.05 11.94 0.67
CA GLY A 205 12.62 11.44 1.93
C GLY A 205 12.05 10.08 2.35
N TRP A 206 12.75 9.40 3.25
CA TRP A 206 12.27 8.21 3.93
C TRP A 206 12.81 8.14 5.37
N PRO A 207 11.99 7.83 6.36
CA PRO A 207 10.55 7.97 6.36
C PRO A 207 10.12 9.44 6.32
N PRO A 208 8.80 9.77 6.21
CA PRO A 208 7.64 9.02 6.65
C PRO A 208 7.11 8.01 5.62
N GLU A 209 6.43 6.96 6.12
CA GLU A 209 5.77 5.92 5.34
C GLU A 209 4.48 5.46 6.03
N VAL A 210 3.44 5.19 5.25
CA VAL A 210 2.17 4.63 5.73
C VAL A 210 1.82 3.42 4.90
N ASP A 211 1.85 2.24 5.53
CA ASP A 211 1.48 0.98 4.91
C ASP A 211 0.02 0.70 5.22
N VAL A 212 -0.85 0.95 4.25
CA VAL A 212 -2.29 0.75 4.38
C VAL A 212 -2.65 -0.73 4.29
N LEU A 213 -1.86 -1.49 3.55
CA LEU A 213 -2.02 -2.92 3.36
C LEU A 213 -0.66 -3.55 3.07
N GLU A 214 -0.26 -4.52 3.88
CA GLU A 214 0.80 -5.47 3.56
C GLU A 214 0.28 -6.89 3.82
N GLY A 215 0.05 -7.67 2.75
CA GLY A 215 -0.50 -9.02 2.84
C GLY A 215 0.56 -10.11 2.94
N ARG A 216 0.19 -11.24 3.52
CA ARG A 216 1.02 -12.45 3.61
C ARG A 216 0.39 -13.56 2.79
N GLY A 217 0.93 -13.83 1.60
CA GLY A 217 0.33 -14.80 0.68
C GLY A 217 0.23 -16.23 1.22
N GLU A 218 1.08 -16.63 2.15
CA GLU A 218 0.98 -17.93 2.83
C GLU A 218 -0.25 -18.02 3.74
N ARG A 219 -0.77 -16.89 4.16
CA ARG A 219 -1.95 -16.74 5.01
C ARG A 219 -2.80 -15.58 4.50
N PRO A 220 -3.61 -15.78 3.46
CA PRO A 220 -4.23 -14.73 2.66
C PRO A 220 -5.24 -13.85 3.40
N GLY A 221 -5.51 -14.11 4.66
CA GLY A 221 -6.29 -13.24 5.54
C GLY A 221 -5.45 -12.47 6.54
N ASP A 222 -4.16 -12.78 6.66
CA ASP A 222 -3.25 -12.10 7.58
C ASP A 222 -2.58 -10.93 6.88
N LEU A 223 -2.73 -9.76 7.44
CA LEU A 223 -2.15 -8.53 6.93
C LEU A 223 -1.58 -7.65 8.05
N VAL A 224 -0.74 -6.72 7.67
CA VAL A 224 -0.18 -5.70 8.57
C VAL A 224 -0.55 -4.32 8.03
N MET A 225 -0.83 -3.40 8.93
CA MET A 225 -0.94 -1.97 8.66
C MET A 225 0.10 -1.27 9.53
N THR A 226 0.97 -0.45 8.92
CA THR A 226 2.14 0.12 9.62
C THR A 226 2.28 1.61 9.34
N THR A 227 2.82 2.34 10.30
CA THR A 227 3.32 3.70 10.11
C THR A 227 4.79 3.74 10.53
N HIS A 228 5.65 4.33 9.69
CA HIS A 228 7.07 4.52 9.97
C HIS A 228 7.41 6.01 10.03
N TRP A 229 8.25 6.39 11.01
CA TRP A 229 8.72 7.77 11.16
C TRP A 229 10.14 7.84 11.73
N ARG A 230 10.74 9.02 11.62
CA ARG A 230 12.08 9.30 12.17
C ARG A 230 11.98 10.23 13.38
N ILE A 231 12.62 9.86 14.47
CA ILE A 231 12.73 10.74 15.63
C ILE A 231 13.82 11.79 15.33
N PRO A 232 13.47 13.09 15.24
CA PRO A 232 14.44 14.12 14.85
C PRO A 232 15.65 14.20 15.77
N SER A 233 15.46 14.05 17.08
CA SER A 233 16.55 14.20 18.07
C SER A 233 17.58 13.06 18.04
N THR A 234 17.18 11.87 17.60
CA THR A 234 18.05 10.67 17.61
C THR A 234 18.33 10.11 16.22
N GLN A 235 17.62 10.57 15.21
CA GLN A 235 17.62 10.05 13.84
C GLN A 235 17.21 8.56 13.76
N LYS A 236 16.71 7.98 14.84
CA LYS A 236 16.21 6.60 14.86
C LYS A 236 14.86 6.48 14.16
N ILE A 237 14.70 5.40 13.40
CA ILE A 237 13.43 5.04 12.79
C ILE A 237 12.62 4.31 13.83
N GLN A 238 11.35 4.69 13.94
CA GLN A 238 10.32 4.01 14.70
C GLN A 238 9.20 3.55 13.79
N SER A 239 8.46 2.53 14.26
CA SER A 239 7.33 1.97 13.55
C SER A 239 6.22 1.62 14.54
N CYS A 240 4.99 1.78 14.10
CA CYS A 240 3.81 1.29 14.77
C CYS A 240 3.04 0.39 13.80
N GLY A 241 3.06 -0.90 14.02
CA GLY A 241 2.42 -1.91 13.17
C GLY A 241 1.34 -2.69 13.91
N PHE A 242 0.28 -3.03 13.20
CA PHE A 242 -0.85 -3.80 13.69
C PHE A 242 -1.09 -5.01 12.80
N ASP A 243 -1.06 -6.21 13.40
CA ASP A 243 -1.44 -7.46 12.74
C ASP A 243 -2.96 -7.66 12.79
N PHE A 244 -3.56 -7.98 11.65
CA PHE A 244 -4.96 -8.29 11.49
C PHE A 244 -5.14 -9.64 10.80
N SER A 245 -6.26 -10.32 11.10
CA SER A 245 -6.74 -11.47 10.36
C SER A 245 -8.21 -11.24 10.01
N VAL A 246 -8.51 -11.23 8.71
CA VAL A 246 -9.85 -10.94 8.16
C VAL A 246 -10.52 -12.17 7.56
N GLY A 247 -10.08 -13.36 7.94
CA GLY A 247 -10.47 -14.60 7.30
C GLY A 247 -9.72 -14.80 5.98
N ASP A 248 -10.32 -15.49 5.01
CA ASP A 248 -9.67 -15.72 3.71
C ASP A 248 -9.99 -14.59 2.72
N ALA A 249 -9.11 -13.59 2.66
CA ALA A 249 -9.22 -12.45 1.77
C ALA A 249 -8.83 -12.76 0.30
N SER A 250 -8.59 -14.03 -0.05
CA SER A 250 -8.31 -14.44 -1.43
C SER A 250 -9.58 -14.74 -2.24
N HIS A 251 -10.73 -14.86 -1.59
CA HIS A 251 -11.99 -15.23 -2.25
C HIS A 251 -12.90 -14.06 -2.56
N ALA A 252 -12.69 -12.91 -1.91
CA ALA A 252 -13.52 -11.71 -2.09
C ALA A 252 -12.66 -10.44 -2.11
N PHE A 253 -13.18 -9.39 -2.73
CA PHE A 253 -12.61 -8.05 -2.63
C PHE A 253 -12.95 -7.44 -1.28
N HIS A 254 -11.94 -6.90 -0.61
CA HIS A 254 -12.06 -6.13 0.62
C HIS A 254 -11.53 -4.71 0.42
N ASN A 255 -12.02 -3.77 1.22
CA ASN A 255 -11.52 -2.40 1.22
C ASN A 255 -10.49 -2.25 2.35
N TYR A 256 -9.32 -1.72 2.02
CA TYR A 256 -8.26 -1.39 2.97
C TYR A 256 -7.99 0.10 2.86
N GLY A 257 -8.09 0.83 3.95
CA GLY A 257 -8.01 2.28 3.92
C GLY A 257 -7.31 2.90 5.10
N VAL A 258 -6.91 4.16 4.94
CA VAL A 258 -6.41 5.03 6.01
C VAL A 258 -7.03 6.40 5.89
N LEU A 259 -7.55 6.91 7.01
CA LEU A 259 -7.90 8.31 7.18
C LEU A 259 -6.72 9.02 7.84
N TRP A 260 -6.16 9.99 7.14
CA TRP A 260 -5.10 10.86 7.65
C TRP A 260 -5.67 12.24 7.95
N GLU A 261 -5.78 12.55 9.23
CA GLU A 261 -6.17 13.85 9.76
C GLU A 261 -4.93 14.63 10.24
N GLU A 262 -5.11 15.82 10.75
CA GLU A 262 -4.01 16.67 11.22
C GLU A 262 -3.27 16.05 12.42
N ASP A 263 -3.99 15.38 13.31
CA ASP A 263 -3.48 14.87 14.58
C ASP A 263 -3.41 13.35 14.64
N ARG A 264 -3.99 12.61 13.65
CA ARG A 264 -3.99 11.15 13.69
C ARG A 264 -4.15 10.49 12.33
N LEU A 265 -3.76 9.21 12.29
CA LEU A 265 -4.03 8.23 11.26
C LEU A 265 -5.00 7.17 11.81
N VAL A 266 -6.10 6.89 11.11
CA VAL A 266 -7.03 5.81 11.46
C VAL A 266 -7.06 4.81 10.32
N TYR A 267 -6.80 3.54 10.61
CA TYR A 267 -6.81 2.46 9.63
C TYR A 267 -8.15 1.76 9.57
N PHE A 268 -8.52 1.32 8.38
CA PHE A 268 -9.83 0.72 8.10
C PHE A 268 -9.69 -0.60 7.34
N ILE A 269 -10.55 -1.56 7.67
CA ILE A 269 -10.81 -2.76 6.87
C ILE A 269 -12.31 -2.83 6.63
N ASP A 270 -12.72 -2.98 5.36
CA ASP A 270 -14.12 -2.93 4.94
C ASP A 270 -14.85 -1.70 5.51
N ARG A 271 -14.13 -0.57 5.44
CA ARG A 271 -14.59 0.74 5.89
C ARG A 271 -14.99 0.80 7.38
N LYS A 272 -14.50 -0.17 8.18
CA LYS A 272 -14.62 -0.17 9.64
C LYS A 272 -13.26 0.18 10.24
N PRO A 273 -13.17 1.11 11.18
CA PRO A 273 -11.90 1.47 11.81
C PRO A 273 -11.39 0.29 12.65
N VAL A 274 -10.10 0.00 12.53
CA VAL A 274 -9.46 -1.16 13.19
C VAL A 274 -8.28 -0.79 14.07
N SER A 275 -7.64 0.36 13.80
CA SER A 275 -6.56 0.90 14.65
C SER A 275 -6.39 2.39 14.42
N ASP A 276 -5.77 3.07 15.39
CA ASP A 276 -5.38 4.46 15.25
C ASP A 276 -3.98 4.72 15.83
N ILE A 277 -3.35 5.76 15.31
CA ILE A 277 -2.09 6.30 15.82
C ILE A 277 -2.13 7.83 15.72
N LYS A 278 -1.60 8.51 16.74
CA LYS A 278 -1.33 9.94 16.63
C LYS A 278 -0.33 10.19 15.49
N VAL A 279 -0.59 11.18 14.64
CA VAL A 279 0.33 11.53 13.55
C VAL A 279 1.73 11.81 14.12
N PRO A 280 2.74 11.05 13.69
CA PRO A 280 4.11 11.28 14.13
C PRO A 280 4.67 12.58 13.56
N ILE A 281 5.73 13.09 14.18
CA ILE A 281 6.48 14.22 13.64
C ILE A 281 7.10 13.86 12.29
N GLY A 282 7.11 14.82 11.34
CA GLY A 282 7.66 14.63 10.00
C GLY A 282 6.62 14.23 8.94
N PHE A 283 5.33 14.24 9.28
CA PHE A 283 4.21 14.03 8.35
C PHE A 283 3.74 15.38 7.78
N ASP A 284 4.68 16.17 7.25
CA ASP A 284 4.43 17.54 6.84
C ASP A 284 4.15 17.70 5.36
N ASP A 285 4.58 16.74 4.54
CA ASP A 285 4.47 16.78 3.08
C ASP A 285 3.31 15.91 2.56
N PRO A 286 2.75 16.24 1.38
CA PRO A 286 1.81 15.36 0.70
C PRO A 286 2.43 13.98 0.47
N MET A 287 1.60 12.94 0.47
CA MET A 287 2.04 11.57 0.16
C MET A 287 1.46 11.10 -1.16
N TYR A 288 2.26 10.36 -1.91
CA TYR A 288 1.84 9.62 -3.10
C TYR A 288 1.59 8.16 -2.77
N MET A 289 0.74 7.52 -3.58
CA MET A 289 0.33 6.12 -3.39
C MET A 289 1.22 5.17 -4.18
N ILE A 290 1.43 3.99 -3.63
CA ILE A 290 2.19 2.89 -4.24
C ILE A 290 1.39 1.61 -4.11
N VAL A 291 1.30 0.84 -5.20
CA VAL A 291 0.71 -0.50 -5.25
C VAL A 291 1.70 -1.44 -5.90
N ASN A 292 2.01 -2.56 -5.26
CA ASN A 292 2.96 -3.52 -5.82
C ASN A 292 2.68 -4.96 -5.37
N LEU A 293 3.27 -5.90 -6.10
CA LEU A 293 3.36 -7.29 -5.70
C LEU A 293 4.83 -7.69 -5.56
N ALA A 294 5.34 -7.69 -4.33
CA ALA A 294 6.69 -8.15 -4.03
C ALA A 294 6.72 -9.68 -3.85
N ILE A 295 7.90 -10.27 -4.08
CA ILE A 295 8.15 -11.71 -3.91
C ILE A 295 9.42 -11.90 -3.11
N GLY A 296 9.29 -12.60 -1.97
CA GLY A 296 10.36 -12.86 -1.02
C GLY A 296 10.59 -11.72 -0.04
N SER A 297 10.99 -12.07 1.17
CA SER A 297 11.42 -11.13 2.19
C SER A 297 12.41 -11.77 3.15
N LYS A 298 13.26 -10.94 3.77
CA LYS A 298 14.13 -11.32 4.90
C LYS A 298 13.63 -10.76 6.22
N PHE A 299 12.77 -9.76 6.17
CA PHE A 299 12.39 -8.98 7.36
C PHE A 299 10.90 -9.02 7.63
N PHE A 300 10.07 -9.13 6.60
CA PHE A 300 8.63 -9.13 6.77
C PHE A 300 8.18 -10.51 7.32
N LEU A 301 7.72 -10.51 8.57
CA LEU A 301 7.35 -11.74 9.25
C LEU A 301 6.19 -12.46 8.57
N GLY A 302 6.39 -13.73 8.22
CA GLY A 302 5.41 -14.56 7.53
C GLY A 302 5.47 -14.46 6.01
N VAL A 303 6.52 -13.83 5.47
CA VAL A 303 6.90 -13.92 4.06
C VAL A 303 8.34 -14.42 4.02
N GLY A 304 8.55 -15.62 3.52
CA GLY A 304 9.87 -16.27 3.42
C GLY A 304 10.64 -15.88 2.16
N PRO A 305 11.86 -16.41 2.00
CA PRO A 305 12.59 -16.32 0.74
C PRO A 305 11.90 -17.17 -0.34
N VAL A 306 12.19 -16.88 -1.59
CA VAL A 306 11.75 -17.71 -2.72
C VAL A 306 12.41 -19.10 -2.64
N ASP A 307 11.61 -20.13 -2.87
CA ASP A 307 12.03 -21.54 -2.92
C ASP A 307 11.21 -22.35 -3.93
N ALA A 308 11.20 -23.68 -3.79
CA ALA A 308 10.46 -24.58 -4.67
C ALA A 308 8.94 -24.52 -4.48
N GLU A 309 8.46 -24.07 -3.31
CA GLU A 309 7.03 -23.94 -2.99
C GLU A 309 6.45 -22.61 -3.53
N SER A 310 7.33 -21.66 -3.88
CA SER A 310 6.90 -20.38 -4.43
C SER A 310 6.23 -20.56 -5.79
N PRO A 311 5.05 -19.96 -6.03
CA PRO A 311 4.23 -20.21 -7.20
C PRO A 311 4.96 -19.82 -8.51
N PRO A 312 4.73 -20.52 -9.62
CA PRO A 312 5.31 -20.14 -10.92
C PRO A 312 4.78 -18.82 -11.43
N ALA A 313 3.54 -18.48 -11.07
CA ALA A 313 2.92 -17.17 -11.28
C ALA A 313 1.81 -16.97 -10.24
N VAL A 314 1.59 -15.70 -9.89
CA VAL A 314 0.54 -15.29 -8.93
C VAL A 314 0.08 -13.87 -9.28
N ALA A 315 -1.20 -13.56 -9.00
CA ALA A 315 -1.79 -12.27 -9.33
C ALA A 315 -2.34 -11.58 -8.08
N PHE A 316 -2.07 -10.29 -7.94
CA PHE A 316 -2.74 -9.39 -7.01
C PHE A 316 -3.85 -8.67 -7.77
N GLU A 317 -5.11 -8.94 -7.40
CA GLU A 317 -6.28 -8.39 -8.09
C GLU A 317 -6.79 -7.13 -7.38
N ILE A 318 -6.94 -6.05 -8.13
CA ILE A 318 -7.30 -4.73 -7.64
C ILE A 318 -8.48 -4.22 -8.45
N ASP A 319 -9.59 -3.93 -7.76
CA ASP A 319 -10.79 -3.40 -8.36
C ASP A 319 -10.74 -1.86 -8.44
N ARG A 320 -10.23 -1.20 -7.39
CA ARG A 320 -10.20 0.26 -7.35
C ARG A 320 -9.11 0.78 -6.40
N VAL A 321 -8.58 1.95 -6.75
CA VAL A 321 -7.77 2.80 -5.85
C VAL A 321 -8.39 4.19 -5.83
N SER A 322 -8.65 4.74 -4.64
CA SER A 322 -9.29 6.06 -4.48
C SER A 322 -8.63 6.90 -3.39
N ALA A 323 -8.67 8.22 -3.58
CA ALA A 323 -8.35 9.17 -2.52
C ALA A 323 -9.43 10.25 -2.42
N TYR A 324 -9.65 10.70 -1.18
CA TYR A 324 -10.69 11.68 -0.86
C TYR A 324 -10.10 12.76 0.04
N GLN A 325 -10.44 14.02 -0.23
CA GLN A 325 -10.14 15.15 0.64
C GLN A 325 -11.26 15.33 1.66
N ILE A 326 -10.90 15.62 2.91
CA ILE A 326 -11.85 16.04 3.93
C ILE A 326 -12.33 17.45 3.60
N GLU A 327 -13.63 17.65 3.43
CA GLU A 327 -14.21 18.98 3.25
C GLU A 327 -14.29 19.69 4.59
N MET A 328 -13.67 20.86 4.68
CA MET A 328 -13.86 21.73 5.84
C MET A 328 -15.26 22.34 5.76
N GLU A 329 -16.05 22.25 6.83
CA GLU A 329 -17.30 23.01 6.93
C GLU A 329 -16.96 24.48 6.69
N GLN A 330 -17.53 25.05 5.63
CA GLN A 330 -17.49 26.50 5.47
C GLN A 330 -18.25 27.09 6.66
N ALA A 331 -17.54 27.77 7.55
CA ALA A 331 -18.20 28.53 8.61
C ALA A 331 -19.29 29.38 7.95
N ARG A 332 -20.55 29.05 8.19
CA ARG A 332 -21.67 29.87 7.74
C ARG A 332 -21.47 31.26 8.35
N ARG A 333 -21.06 32.21 7.52
CA ARG A 333 -21.01 33.62 7.88
C ARG A 333 -22.41 34.19 7.97
#